data_2cc73350b5301f49b9711d77ca4403e5
#
_entry.id   2cc73350b5301f49b9711d77ca4403e5
#
_cell.length_a   1.000
_cell.length_b   1.000
_cell.length_c   1.000
_cell.angle_alpha   90.00
_cell.angle_beta   90.00
_cell.angle_gamma   90.00
#
_symmetry.space_group_name_H-M   'P 1'
#
loop_
_entity.id
_entity.type
_entity.pdbx_description
1 polymer ?
#
loop_
_entity_poly.entity_id
_entity_poly.type
_entity_poly.pdbx_seq_one_letter_code
_entity_poly.pdbx_strand_id
1 'polypeptide(L)'
;MAESAIAHVSVDLVAPIHKLAQEIVRRTHGGHVVTPRDPTAGERHRIENEIAHNGNGLRSGVMNLGAVSKYTCPDCHGVLVQIEEGSIVRFRCHTGHAFSLQTLIAEVNDAIDTGLWDTLRAVEERVMLLHQMADLARSSGAVSDADRLHALADETEQRLQPLRDLVMDPRFFGHDAKE
;
A
#
# COMPACT_ATOMS: atom_id res chain seq x y z
N MET A 1 -10.78 -9.12 15.69
CA MET A 1 -9.89 -10.26 15.27
C MET A 1 -10.65 -11.38 14.56
N ALA A 2 -11.75 -11.95 15.08
CA ALA A 2 -12.48 -13.04 14.40
C ALA A 2 -13.11 -12.59 13.06
N GLU A 3 -13.72 -11.41 13.04
CA GLU A 3 -14.32 -10.83 11.82
C GLU A 3 -13.27 -10.59 10.73
N SER A 4 -12.08 -10.11 11.10
CA SER A 4 -10.97 -9.94 10.18
C SER A 4 -10.49 -11.26 9.58
N ALA A 5 -10.41 -12.34 10.38
CA ALA A 5 -10.07 -13.65 9.88
C ALA A 5 -11.14 -14.17 8.88
N ILE A 6 -12.43 -14.00 9.20
CA ILE A 6 -13.53 -14.40 8.31
C ILE A 6 -13.48 -13.64 6.97
N ALA A 7 -13.12 -12.36 7.00
CA ALA A 7 -13.03 -11.53 5.80
C ALA A 7 -11.81 -11.84 4.91
N HIS A 8 -10.72 -12.35 5.48
CA HIS A 8 -9.43 -12.44 4.78
C HIS A 8 -8.87 -13.87 4.62
N VAL A 9 -9.55 -14.87 5.18
CA VAL A 9 -9.12 -16.27 5.10
C VAL A 9 -10.30 -17.17 4.76
N SER A 10 -10.08 -18.22 3.98
CA SER A 10 -11.10 -19.27 3.76
C SER A 10 -11.30 -20.06 5.06
N VAL A 11 -12.41 -19.79 5.75
CA VAL A 11 -12.73 -20.40 7.05
C VAL A 11 -13.64 -21.58 6.86
N ASP A 12 -13.28 -22.76 7.42
CA ASP A 12 -14.08 -23.97 7.31
C ASP A 12 -15.39 -23.94 8.11
N LEU A 13 -15.39 -23.22 9.24
CA LEU A 13 -16.56 -23.11 10.11
C LEU A 13 -16.54 -21.83 10.93
N VAL A 14 -17.67 -21.13 10.93
CA VAL A 14 -17.95 -20.01 11.82
C VAL A 14 -19.09 -20.42 12.74
N ALA A 15 -18.83 -20.50 14.04
CA ALA A 15 -19.84 -20.92 15.02
C ALA A 15 -19.54 -20.34 16.43
N PRO A 16 -20.50 -20.31 17.35
CA PRO A 16 -20.28 -19.99 18.74
C PRO A 16 -19.23 -20.91 19.37
N ILE A 17 -18.48 -20.39 20.35
CA ILE A 17 -17.30 -21.05 20.93
C ILE A 17 -17.57 -22.48 21.44
N HIS A 18 -18.74 -22.72 22.04
CA HIS A 18 -19.13 -24.07 22.55
C HIS A 18 -19.33 -25.07 21.39
N LYS A 19 -19.81 -24.62 20.23
CA LYS A 19 -19.96 -25.48 19.03
C LYS A 19 -18.61 -25.71 18.35
N LEU A 20 -17.72 -24.70 18.34
CA LEU A 20 -16.35 -24.86 17.84
C LEU A 20 -15.59 -25.94 18.63
N ALA A 21 -15.68 -25.91 19.96
CA ALA A 21 -15.07 -26.93 20.81
C ALA A 21 -15.56 -28.36 20.47
N GLN A 22 -16.88 -28.53 20.32
CA GLN A 22 -17.48 -29.82 19.95
C GLN A 22 -17.01 -30.28 18.55
N GLU A 23 -16.92 -29.37 17.60
CA GLU A 23 -16.49 -29.71 16.25
C GLU A 23 -14.99 -30.03 16.18
N ILE A 24 -14.14 -29.37 16.95
CA ILE A 24 -12.72 -29.72 17.07
C ILE A 24 -12.58 -31.12 17.63
N VAL A 25 -13.27 -31.45 18.72
CA VAL A 25 -13.27 -32.80 19.33
C VAL A 25 -13.75 -33.84 18.32
N ARG A 26 -14.85 -33.57 17.62
CA ARG A 26 -15.40 -34.48 16.60
C ARG A 26 -14.40 -34.77 15.47
N ARG A 27 -13.70 -33.73 14.96
CA ARG A 27 -12.71 -33.87 13.88
C ARG A 27 -11.44 -34.58 14.33
N THR A 28 -10.99 -34.34 15.56
CA THR A 28 -9.76 -34.95 16.08
C THR A 28 -9.97 -36.42 16.50
N HIS A 29 -11.15 -36.80 16.99
CA HIS A 29 -11.45 -38.19 17.37
C HIS A 29 -11.95 -39.06 16.24
N GLY A 30 -12.44 -38.45 15.14
CA GLY A 30 -13.04 -39.16 14.02
C GLY A 30 -12.08 -39.78 13.01
N GLY A 31 -10.77 -39.68 13.22
CA GLY A 31 -9.77 -40.24 12.29
C GLY A 31 -9.84 -39.70 10.85
N HIS A 32 -10.60 -38.64 10.61
CA HIS A 32 -10.63 -38.00 9.31
C HIS A 32 -9.30 -37.27 9.08
N VAL A 33 -8.45 -37.91 8.33
CA VAL A 33 -7.35 -37.20 7.63
C VAL A 33 -8.04 -36.26 6.68
N VAL A 34 -8.06 -34.96 7.02
CA VAL A 34 -8.46 -33.92 6.06
C VAL A 34 -7.39 -33.91 4.97
N THR A 35 -7.68 -34.55 3.86
CA THR A 35 -6.84 -34.37 2.66
C THR A 35 -6.88 -32.89 2.33
N PRO A 36 -5.72 -32.24 2.19
CA PRO A 36 -5.68 -30.84 1.77
C PRO A 36 -6.52 -30.69 0.49
N ARG A 37 -7.46 -29.75 0.49
CA ARG A 37 -8.30 -29.47 -0.71
C ARG A 37 -7.44 -29.03 -1.90
N ASP A 38 -6.24 -28.52 -1.62
CA ASP A 38 -5.24 -28.10 -2.59
C ASP A 38 -3.93 -28.86 -2.31
N PRO A 39 -3.46 -29.73 -3.21
CA PRO A 39 -2.20 -30.45 -3.03
C PRO A 39 -0.99 -29.53 -2.96
N THR A 40 -1.10 -28.27 -3.44
CA THR A 40 -0.03 -27.26 -3.40
C THR A 40 -0.02 -26.46 -2.09
N ALA A 41 -1.03 -26.61 -1.23
CA ALA A 41 -1.14 -25.85 0.01
C ALA A 41 0.05 -26.06 0.94
N GLY A 42 0.60 -27.27 1.03
CA GLY A 42 1.79 -27.57 1.85
C GLY A 42 3.03 -26.82 1.38
N GLU A 43 3.25 -26.73 0.08
CA GLU A 43 4.38 -25.99 -0.50
C GLU A 43 4.20 -24.48 -0.31
N ARG A 44 3.00 -23.94 -0.50
CA ARG A 44 2.70 -22.53 -0.22
C ARG A 44 2.98 -22.17 1.24
N HIS A 45 2.49 -22.97 2.20
CA HIS A 45 2.76 -22.75 3.63
C HIS A 45 4.26 -22.79 3.95
N ARG A 46 5.03 -23.68 3.32
CA ARG A 46 6.48 -23.74 3.49
C ARG A 46 7.14 -22.44 3.03
N ILE A 47 6.80 -21.95 1.84
CA ILE A 47 7.31 -20.70 1.29
C ILE A 47 6.94 -19.52 2.19
N GLU A 48 5.68 -19.43 2.63
CA GLU A 48 5.21 -18.37 3.53
C GLU A 48 5.96 -18.37 4.86
N ASN A 49 6.21 -19.53 5.46
CA ASN A 49 6.98 -19.66 6.69
C ASN A 49 8.45 -19.26 6.48
N GLU A 50 9.07 -19.63 5.35
CA GLU A 50 10.43 -19.22 5.03
C GLU A 50 10.54 -17.71 4.82
N ILE A 51 9.56 -17.08 4.18
CA ILE A 51 9.50 -15.61 4.05
C ILE A 51 9.42 -14.96 5.43
N ALA A 52 8.56 -15.47 6.30
CA ALA A 52 8.38 -14.95 7.66
C ALA A 52 9.66 -15.06 8.51
N HIS A 53 10.45 -16.14 8.32
CA HIS A 53 11.69 -16.35 9.06
C HIS A 53 12.88 -15.58 8.50
N ASN A 54 13.02 -15.52 7.18
CA ASN A 54 14.23 -15.02 6.52
C ASN A 54 14.09 -13.58 6.02
N GLY A 55 12.87 -13.03 5.96
CA GLY A 55 12.61 -11.68 5.44
C GLY A 55 13.04 -11.49 3.97
N ASN A 56 13.16 -12.59 3.19
CA ASN A 56 13.61 -12.55 1.81
C ASN A 56 12.70 -13.39 0.91
N GLY A 57 11.70 -12.73 0.34
CA GLY A 57 10.70 -13.38 -0.51
C GLY A 57 11.29 -14.08 -1.74
N LEU A 58 12.29 -13.48 -2.41
CA LEU A 58 12.90 -14.06 -3.61
C LEU A 58 13.58 -15.39 -3.31
N ARG A 59 14.42 -15.46 -2.27
CA ARG A 59 15.10 -16.70 -1.87
C ARG A 59 14.14 -17.77 -1.40
N SER A 60 13.06 -17.38 -0.76
CA SER A 60 12.04 -18.29 -0.27
C SER A 60 11.07 -18.78 -1.36
N GLY A 61 11.17 -18.27 -2.59
CA GLY A 61 10.37 -18.73 -3.72
C GLY A 61 9.01 -18.05 -3.84
N VAL A 62 8.88 -16.78 -3.44
CA VAL A 62 7.64 -15.99 -3.53
C VAL A 62 7.00 -16.03 -4.91
N MET A 63 7.80 -16.11 -5.98
CA MET A 63 7.32 -16.18 -7.36
C MET A 63 6.53 -17.45 -7.68
N ASN A 64 6.66 -18.49 -6.84
CA ASN A 64 5.93 -19.75 -6.99
C ASN A 64 4.58 -19.76 -6.23
N LEU A 65 4.28 -18.69 -5.47
CA LEU A 65 3.02 -18.59 -4.74
C LEU A 65 1.82 -18.27 -5.64
N GLY A 66 2.04 -17.64 -6.78
CA GLY A 66 0.97 -17.22 -7.67
C GLY A 66 1.47 -16.59 -8.97
N ALA A 67 0.64 -15.76 -9.59
CA ALA A 67 0.95 -15.05 -10.82
C ALA A 67 1.49 -13.65 -10.55
N VAL A 68 2.41 -13.17 -11.40
CA VAL A 68 2.85 -11.78 -11.37
C VAL A 68 1.67 -10.86 -11.64
N SER A 69 1.43 -9.91 -10.75
CA SER A 69 0.35 -8.95 -10.86
C SER A 69 0.75 -7.71 -11.67
N LYS A 70 -0.22 -6.83 -11.94
CA LYS A 70 -0.01 -5.51 -12.56
C LYS A 70 0.39 -4.43 -11.54
N TYR A 71 0.43 -4.79 -10.26
CA TYR A 71 0.62 -3.83 -9.17
C TYR A 71 2.05 -3.89 -8.64
N THR A 72 2.50 -2.76 -8.11
CA THR A 72 3.76 -2.62 -7.38
C THR A 72 3.49 -2.51 -5.88
N CYS A 73 4.44 -2.96 -5.10
CA CYS A 73 4.38 -2.84 -3.64
C CYS A 73 4.50 -1.37 -3.23
N PRO A 74 3.58 -0.81 -2.45
CA PRO A 74 3.67 0.58 -1.98
C PRO A 74 4.91 0.83 -1.10
N ASP A 75 5.36 -0.17 -0.32
CA ASP A 75 6.49 -0.01 0.60
C ASP A 75 7.86 -0.05 -0.09
N CYS A 76 8.06 -1.00 -1.03
CA CYS A 76 9.39 -1.22 -1.62
C CYS A 76 9.43 -1.07 -3.14
N HIS A 77 8.32 -0.71 -3.77
CA HIS A 77 8.13 -0.51 -5.22
C HIS A 77 8.45 -1.76 -6.08
N GLY A 78 8.62 -2.93 -5.45
CA GLY A 78 8.81 -4.19 -6.14
C GLY A 78 7.50 -4.75 -6.69
N VAL A 79 7.63 -5.67 -7.65
CA VAL A 79 6.47 -6.34 -8.25
C VAL A 79 5.73 -7.17 -7.21
N LEU A 80 4.40 -7.16 -7.26
CA LEU A 80 3.52 -7.99 -6.44
C LEU A 80 3.15 -9.26 -7.19
N VAL A 81 3.21 -10.40 -6.49
CA VAL A 81 2.65 -11.68 -6.90
C VAL A 81 1.24 -11.77 -6.33
N GLN A 82 0.27 -12.04 -7.20
CA GLN A 82 -1.12 -12.27 -6.82
C GLN A 82 -1.31 -13.74 -6.48
N ILE A 83 -1.87 -14.00 -5.31
CA ILE A 83 -2.14 -15.34 -4.76
C ILE A 83 -3.65 -15.47 -4.64
N GLU A 84 -4.23 -16.48 -5.29
CA GLU A 84 -5.66 -16.77 -5.26
C GLU A 84 -5.92 -18.03 -4.43
N GLU A 85 -6.79 -17.89 -3.41
CA GLU A 85 -7.24 -18.98 -2.56
C GLU A 85 -8.77 -18.98 -2.49
N GLY A 86 -9.40 -19.71 -3.37
CA GLY A 86 -10.85 -19.67 -3.52
C GLY A 86 -11.34 -18.30 -3.96
N SER A 87 -12.11 -17.62 -3.12
CA SER A 87 -12.61 -16.26 -3.37
C SER A 87 -11.71 -15.16 -2.82
N ILE A 88 -10.58 -15.52 -2.20
CA ILE A 88 -9.68 -14.58 -1.54
C ILE A 88 -8.48 -14.31 -2.43
N VAL A 89 -8.19 -13.02 -2.61
CA VAL A 89 -7.01 -12.53 -3.34
C VAL A 89 -6.08 -11.85 -2.36
N ARG A 90 -4.82 -12.30 -2.36
CA ARG A 90 -3.72 -11.72 -1.57
C ARG A 90 -2.54 -11.38 -2.46
N PHE A 91 -1.65 -10.53 -1.96
CA PHE A 91 -0.46 -10.08 -2.67
C PHE A 91 0.79 -10.22 -1.81
N ARG A 92 1.90 -10.60 -2.45
CA ARG A 92 3.23 -10.65 -1.85
C ARG A 92 4.26 -10.02 -2.78
N CYS A 93 5.18 -9.22 -2.23
CA CYS A 93 6.30 -8.69 -3.00
C CYS A 93 7.57 -9.54 -2.82
N HIS A 94 8.60 -9.24 -3.60
CA HIS A 94 9.89 -9.92 -3.57
C HIS A 94 10.66 -9.77 -2.24
N THR A 95 10.38 -8.72 -1.45
CA THR A 95 10.96 -8.53 -0.11
C THR A 95 10.16 -9.24 0.98
N GLY A 96 8.88 -9.61 0.71
CA GLY A 96 8.04 -10.34 1.64
C GLY A 96 6.86 -9.53 2.21
N HIS A 97 6.65 -8.25 1.81
CA HIS A 97 5.45 -7.50 2.21
C HIS A 97 4.19 -8.21 1.71
N ALA A 98 3.16 -8.21 2.54
CA ALA A 98 1.92 -8.95 2.30
C ALA A 98 0.72 -8.03 2.41
N PHE A 99 -0.19 -8.16 1.45
CA PHE A 99 -1.39 -7.34 1.40
C PHE A 99 -2.61 -8.18 1.06
N SER A 100 -3.73 -7.89 1.69
CA SER A 100 -5.05 -8.18 1.14
C SER A 100 -5.39 -7.11 0.09
N LEU A 101 -6.46 -7.31 -0.68
CA LEU A 101 -6.92 -6.27 -1.60
C LEU A 101 -7.28 -4.96 -0.87
N GLN A 102 -7.89 -5.08 0.31
CA GLN A 102 -8.27 -3.92 1.13
C GLN A 102 -7.06 -3.18 1.71
N THR A 103 -6.08 -3.91 2.24
CA THR A 103 -4.86 -3.28 2.76
C THR A 103 -4.02 -2.69 1.64
N LEU A 104 -3.97 -3.32 0.46
CA LEU A 104 -3.24 -2.78 -0.67
C LEU A 104 -3.80 -1.43 -1.14
N ILE A 105 -5.13 -1.30 -1.24
CA ILE A 105 -5.73 -0.02 -1.63
C ILE A 105 -5.52 1.06 -0.55
N ALA A 106 -5.58 0.70 0.73
CA ALA A 106 -5.31 1.63 1.82
C ALA A 106 -3.87 2.16 1.76
N GLU A 107 -2.88 1.28 1.64
CA GLU A 107 -1.46 1.66 1.52
C GLU A 107 -1.17 2.47 0.24
N VAL A 108 -1.84 2.14 -0.87
CA VAL A 108 -1.73 2.95 -2.10
C VAL A 108 -2.31 4.34 -1.90
N ASN A 109 -3.43 4.48 -1.21
CA ASN A 109 -4.03 5.77 -0.90
C ASN A 109 -3.10 6.60 0.00
N ASP A 110 -2.53 6.01 1.04
CA ASP A 110 -1.57 6.67 1.93
C ASP A 110 -0.30 7.11 1.18
N ALA A 111 0.19 6.27 0.26
CA ALA A 111 1.35 6.62 -0.57
C ALA A 111 1.04 7.78 -1.53
N ILE A 112 -0.17 7.83 -2.11
CA ILE A 112 -0.60 8.94 -2.97
C ILE A 112 -0.73 10.22 -2.13
N ASP A 113 -1.39 10.16 -0.97
CA ASP A 113 -1.57 11.32 -0.08
C ASP A 113 -0.20 11.90 0.32
N THR A 114 0.69 11.06 0.83
CA THR A 114 2.06 11.47 1.20
C THR A 114 2.79 12.08 0.00
N GLY A 115 2.72 11.45 -1.18
CA GLY A 115 3.40 11.94 -2.38
C GLY A 115 2.86 13.28 -2.87
N LEU A 116 1.56 13.51 -2.77
CA LEU A 116 0.93 14.79 -3.11
C LEU A 116 1.35 15.90 -2.15
N TRP A 117 1.32 15.65 -0.82
CA TRP A 117 1.80 16.59 0.18
C TRP A 117 3.28 16.92 0.02
N ASP A 118 4.13 15.92 -0.21
CA ASP A 118 5.57 16.14 -0.46
C ASP A 118 5.80 16.98 -1.72
N THR A 119 5.02 16.75 -2.77
CA THR A 119 5.10 17.51 -4.01
C THR A 119 4.66 18.96 -3.79
N LEU A 120 3.53 19.17 -3.12
CA LEU A 120 3.00 20.49 -2.79
C LEU A 120 4.05 21.31 -2.00
N ARG A 121 4.57 20.72 -0.91
CA ARG A 121 5.61 21.35 -0.08
C ARG A 121 6.86 21.71 -0.88
N ALA A 122 7.37 20.80 -1.70
CA ALA A 122 8.57 21.02 -2.50
C ALA A 122 8.39 22.17 -3.52
N VAL A 123 7.21 22.29 -4.12
CA VAL A 123 6.91 23.40 -5.05
C VAL A 123 6.76 24.72 -4.30
N GLU A 124 6.11 24.75 -3.13
CA GLU A 124 6.00 25.94 -2.28
C GLU A 124 7.39 26.42 -1.81
N GLU A 125 8.25 25.51 -1.38
CA GLU A 125 9.64 25.82 -1.02
C GLU A 125 10.40 26.42 -2.22
N ARG A 126 10.20 25.86 -3.42
CA ARG A 126 10.80 26.40 -4.65
C ARG A 126 10.34 27.85 -4.92
N VAL A 127 9.05 28.14 -4.75
CA VAL A 127 8.51 29.52 -4.90
C VAL A 127 9.18 30.47 -3.92
N MET A 128 9.27 30.09 -2.64
CA MET A 128 9.95 30.90 -1.62
C MET A 128 11.42 31.15 -1.97
N LEU A 129 12.14 30.14 -2.43
CA LEU A 129 13.53 30.27 -2.85
C LEU A 129 13.69 31.20 -4.05
N LEU A 130 12.79 31.15 -5.03
CA LEU A 130 12.79 32.04 -6.19
C LEU A 130 12.59 33.50 -5.77
N HIS A 131 11.67 33.80 -4.85
CA HIS A 131 11.50 35.15 -4.29
C HIS A 131 12.75 35.62 -3.55
N GLN A 132 13.34 34.77 -2.70
CA GLN A 132 14.59 35.13 -2.00
C GLN A 132 15.74 35.41 -2.98
N MET A 133 15.87 34.61 -4.05
CA MET A 133 16.87 34.86 -5.09
C MET A 133 16.60 36.17 -5.85
N ALA A 134 15.35 36.50 -6.11
CA ALA A 134 14.95 37.75 -6.76
C ALA A 134 15.32 38.97 -5.88
N ASP A 135 15.06 38.91 -4.57
CA ASP A 135 15.41 39.96 -3.63
C ASP A 135 16.94 40.18 -3.53
N LEU A 136 17.72 39.11 -3.53
CA LEU A 136 19.18 39.15 -3.57
C LEU A 136 19.70 39.77 -4.88
N ALA A 137 19.13 39.37 -6.02
CA ALA A 137 19.47 39.95 -7.32
C ALA A 137 19.17 41.46 -7.37
N ARG A 138 18.02 41.85 -6.84
CA ARG A 138 17.61 43.27 -6.76
C ARG A 138 18.57 44.08 -5.88
N SER A 139 18.97 43.55 -4.72
CA SER A 139 19.92 44.22 -3.81
C SER A 139 21.33 44.35 -4.41
N SER A 140 21.73 43.46 -5.32
CA SER A 140 23.00 43.54 -6.03
C SER A 140 22.94 44.38 -7.31
N GLY A 141 21.78 44.97 -7.64
CA GLY A 141 21.61 45.82 -8.81
C GLY A 141 21.23 45.03 -10.11
N ALA A 142 21.08 43.74 -10.04
CA ALA A 142 20.68 42.88 -11.20
C ALA A 142 19.15 42.88 -11.37
N VAL A 143 18.56 44.05 -11.66
CA VAL A 143 17.11 44.28 -11.68
C VAL A 143 16.40 43.37 -12.70
N SER A 144 16.94 43.19 -13.91
CA SER A 144 16.34 42.31 -14.92
C SER A 144 16.26 40.84 -14.48
N ASP A 145 17.29 40.34 -13.76
CA ASP A 145 17.27 38.99 -13.22
C ASP A 145 16.27 38.87 -12.07
N ALA A 146 16.16 39.88 -11.22
CA ALA A 146 15.17 39.93 -10.15
C ALA A 146 13.74 39.85 -10.73
N ASP A 147 13.41 40.65 -11.73
CA ASP A 147 12.09 40.67 -12.36
C ASP A 147 11.76 39.32 -13.02
N ARG A 148 12.74 38.69 -13.67
CA ARG A 148 12.58 37.35 -14.28
C ARG A 148 12.31 36.28 -13.21
N LEU A 149 13.02 36.33 -12.08
CA LEU A 149 12.84 35.37 -10.97
C LEU A 149 11.48 35.54 -10.27
N HIS A 150 11.04 36.78 -10.06
CA HIS A 150 9.69 37.05 -9.55
C HIS A 150 8.62 36.51 -10.49
N ALA A 151 8.71 36.80 -11.79
CA ALA A 151 7.74 36.29 -12.77
C ALA A 151 7.67 34.77 -12.78
N LEU A 152 8.82 34.07 -12.65
CA LEU A 152 8.87 32.63 -12.56
C LEU A 152 8.24 32.09 -11.27
N ALA A 153 8.42 32.78 -10.14
CA ALA A 153 7.80 32.45 -8.86
C ALA A 153 6.27 32.56 -8.97
N ASP A 154 5.78 33.71 -9.47
CA ASP A 154 4.35 34.00 -9.64
C ASP A 154 3.68 32.99 -10.58
N GLU A 155 4.32 32.67 -11.70
CA GLU A 155 3.82 31.65 -12.64
C GLU A 155 3.76 30.27 -11.98
N THR A 156 4.79 29.93 -11.20
CA THR A 156 4.83 28.64 -10.47
C THR A 156 3.70 28.56 -9.45
N GLU A 157 3.48 29.62 -8.70
CA GLU A 157 2.42 29.69 -7.68
C GLU A 157 1.03 29.58 -8.29
N GLN A 158 0.78 30.26 -9.42
CA GLN A 158 -0.50 30.15 -10.13
C GLN A 158 -0.75 28.71 -10.63
N ARG A 159 0.28 28.03 -11.13
CA ARG A 159 0.19 26.64 -11.58
C ARG A 159 0.05 25.63 -10.45
N LEU A 160 0.41 26.01 -9.21
CA LEU A 160 0.30 25.18 -8.04
C LEU A 160 -1.13 25.08 -7.50
N GLN A 161 -1.98 26.08 -7.79
CA GLN A 161 -3.33 26.17 -7.21
C GLN A 161 -4.19 24.90 -7.46
N PRO A 162 -4.25 24.32 -8.68
CA PRO A 162 -5.01 23.08 -8.90
C PRO A 162 -4.51 21.89 -8.08
N LEU A 163 -3.19 21.79 -7.83
CA LEU A 163 -2.63 20.75 -6.98
C LEU A 163 -3.04 20.96 -5.52
N ARG A 164 -2.99 22.21 -5.03
CA ARG A 164 -3.42 22.56 -3.69
C ARG A 164 -4.89 22.23 -3.47
N ASP A 165 -5.75 22.59 -4.43
CA ASP A 165 -7.17 22.29 -4.38
C ASP A 165 -7.45 20.78 -4.34
N LEU A 166 -6.68 19.99 -5.10
CA LEU A 166 -6.77 18.53 -5.11
C LEU A 166 -6.36 17.92 -3.76
N VAL A 167 -5.21 18.34 -3.22
CA VAL A 167 -4.66 17.83 -1.94
C VAL A 167 -5.60 18.18 -0.77
N MET A 168 -6.27 19.33 -0.84
CA MET A 168 -7.18 19.79 0.20
C MET A 168 -8.61 19.25 0.06
N ASP A 169 -8.94 18.53 -1.03
CA ASP A 169 -10.29 17.95 -1.20
C ASP A 169 -10.42 16.63 -0.42
N PRO A 170 -11.17 16.60 0.70
CA PRO A 170 -11.33 15.40 1.53
C PRO A 170 -12.03 14.25 0.81
N ARG A 171 -12.70 14.53 -0.33
CA ARG A 171 -13.42 13.52 -1.12
C ARG A 171 -12.52 12.77 -2.08
N PHE A 172 -11.30 13.25 -2.31
CA PHE A 172 -10.41 12.66 -3.31
C PHE A 172 -10.07 11.19 -3.01
N PHE A 173 -9.89 10.83 -1.73
CA PHE A 173 -9.63 9.46 -1.30
C PHE A 173 -10.86 8.72 -0.75
N GLY A 174 -12.07 9.27 -0.91
CA GLY A 174 -13.27 8.64 -0.35
C GLY A 174 -13.25 8.55 1.18
N HIS A 175 -12.56 9.48 1.84
CA HIS A 175 -12.69 9.68 3.29
C HIS A 175 -14.04 10.33 3.57
N ASP A 176 -15.12 9.63 3.18
CA ASP A 176 -16.43 9.97 3.72
C ASP A 176 -16.33 9.84 5.23
N ALA A 177 -16.56 10.96 5.89
CA ALA A 177 -16.59 11.05 7.34
C ALA A 177 -17.33 9.83 7.90
N LYS A 178 -16.63 9.00 8.65
CA LYS A 178 -17.28 8.07 9.55
C LYS A 178 -18.01 8.92 10.57
N GLU A 179 -19.33 9.14 10.35
CA GLU A 179 -20.25 9.44 11.44
C GLU A 179 -20.34 8.25 12.39
#